data_2c27cd2111212f108780c73d86e2331f
#
_entry.id   2c27cd2111212f108780c73d86e2331f
#
_cell.length_a   1.000
_cell.length_b   1.000
_cell.length_c   1.000
_cell.angle_alpha   90.00
_cell.angle_beta   90.00
_cell.angle_gamma   90.00
#
_symmetry.space_group_name_H-M   'P 1'
#
loop_
_entity.id
_entity.type
_entity.pdbx_description
1 polymer ?
#
loop_
_entity_poly.entity_id
_entity_poly.type
_entity_poly.pdbx_seq_one_letter_code
_entity_poly.pdbx_strand_id
1 'polypeptide(L)'
;MESLWAKTSAFAPREQLTRDESADVAVIGAGIAGLLTAWFLQEAGLRVVVLETGRTAAGQTQNTTAKITAQHGYIYRTLLEKHGEDKAWQYAQANAAAIEDYRRIIRDKRISCAFEEQDAYLYSRQDAALMQDEAEAARLLGLPASFTTKVTLPFPVAGAVRFAHQAQFHPLQFLQVLARELTIYENTRVLSVEENRVHTADAAVTAEHIVFACHYPFVNFPGLYFTRMHQERSYVIALENAPLPDGMLIDEAADGCSFRHYGSYLLLGGGNHRTGENSAGGRYDDLRQKANEWFPQ
;
A
#
# COMPACT_ATOMS: atom_id res chain seq x y z
N MET A 1 -17.00 8.70 -6.06
CA MET A 1 -16.09 8.39 -7.18
C MET A 1 -15.59 6.97 -6.93
N GLU A 2 -15.66 6.10 -7.90
CA GLU A 2 -15.27 4.70 -7.77
C GLU A 2 -13.84 4.51 -8.28
N SER A 3 -13.04 3.69 -7.60
CA SER A 3 -11.66 3.45 -8.02
C SER A 3 -11.59 2.58 -9.27
N LEU A 4 -10.51 2.71 -10.03
CA LEU A 4 -10.24 1.88 -11.20
C LEU A 4 -10.26 0.38 -10.88
N TRP A 5 -9.72 0.03 -9.72
CA TRP A 5 -9.67 -1.36 -9.25
C TRP A 5 -11.06 -1.93 -8.92
N ALA A 6 -11.91 -1.14 -8.26
CA ALA A 6 -13.27 -1.55 -7.92
C ALA A 6 -14.16 -1.71 -9.17
N LYS A 7 -13.92 -0.89 -10.21
CA LYS A 7 -14.64 -1.02 -11.50
C LYS A 7 -14.30 -2.30 -12.27
N THR A 8 -13.10 -2.81 -12.09
CA THR A 8 -12.57 -3.92 -12.90
C THR A 8 -12.48 -5.24 -12.12
N SER A 9 -12.83 -5.25 -10.83
CA SER A 9 -12.80 -6.43 -9.99
C SER A 9 -13.72 -6.29 -8.78
N ALA A 10 -14.46 -7.35 -8.44
CA ALA A 10 -15.36 -7.39 -7.29
C ALA A 10 -15.23 -8.69 -6.51
N PHE A 11 -15.28 -8.61 -5.18
CA PHE A 11 -15.31 -9.77 -4.31
C PHE A 11 -16.73 -10.34 -4.20
N ALA A 12 -16.84 -11.68 -4.18
CA ALA A 12 -18.09 -12.32 -3.82
C ALA A 12 -18.46 -11.93 -2.37
N PRO A 13 -19.75 -11.69 -2.07
CA PRO A 13 -20.21 -11.44 -0.72
C PRO A 13 -19.83 -12.57 0.24
N ARG A 14 -19.52 -12.20 1.47
CA ARG A 14 -19.29 -13.14 2.57
C ARG A 14 -20.39 -12.97 3.62
N GLU A 15 -20.63 -14.02 4.38
CA GLU A 15 -21.61 -13.98 5.48
C GLU A 15 -21.12 -13.12 6.66
N GLN A 16 -22.05 -12.67 7.46
CA GLN A 16 -21.78 -12.01 8.73
C GLN A 16 -21.55 -13.07 9.81
N LEU A 17 -20.72 -12.76 10.80
CA LEU A 17 -20.55 -13.59 11.97
C LEU A 17 -21.83 -13.49 12.85
N THR A 18 -22.57 -14.60 12.97
CA THR A 18 -23.83 -14.67 13.73
C THR A 18 -23.78 -15.65 14.89
N ARG A 19 -22.67 -16.36 15.09
CA ARG A 19 -22.45 -17.31 16.18
C ARG A 19 -21.02 -17.24 16.65
N ASP A 20 -20.79 -17.62 17.91
CA ASP A 20 -19.45 -17.67 18.48
C ASP A 20 -18.55 -18.64 17.71
N GLU A 21 -17.33 -18.20 17.47
CA GLU A 21 -16.30 -18.94 16.76
C GLU A 21 -15.02 -19.04 17.60
N SER A 22 -14.14 -19.97 17.24
CA SER A 22 -12.80 -20.09 17.81
C SER A 22 -11.77 -20.28 16.71
N ALA A 23 -10.63 -19.63 16.86
CA ALA A 23 -9.50 -19.70 15.94
C ALA A 23 -8.18 -19.66 16.71
N ASP A 24 -7.08 -19.94 16.06
CA ASP A 24 -5.76 -19.69 16.65
C ASP A 24 -5.42 -18.20 16.54
N VAL A 25 -5.85 -17.57 15.42
CA VAL A 25 -5.65 -16.13 15.19
C VAL A 25 -6.94 -15.48 14.68
N ALA A 26 -7.31 -14.34 15.29
CA ALA A 26 -8.33 -13.43 14.78
C ALA A 26 -7.66 -12.20 14.15
N VAL A 27 -7.96 -11.93 12.87
CA VAL A 27 -7.45 -10.77 12.14
C VAL A 27 -8.58 -9.76 11.97
N ILE A 28 -8.39 -8.53 12.45
CA ILE A 28 -9.36 -7.46 12.38
C ILE A 28 -9.03 -6.53 11.20
N GLY A 29 -9.86 -6.60 10.16
CA GLY A 29 -9.72 -5.88 8.90
C GLY A 29 -9.31 -6.77 7.73
N ALA A 30 -10.13 -6.77 6.67
CA ALA A 30 -9.89 -7.51 5.42
C ALA A 30 -9.33 -6.63 4.30
N GLY A 31 -8.44 -5.70 4.65
CA GLY A 31 -7.59 -5.00 3.69
C GLY A 31 -6.38 -5.85 3.24
N ILE A 32 -5.50 -5.28 2.41
CA ILE A 32 -4.33 -6.01 1.90
C ILE A 32 -3.44 -6.55 3.02
N ALA A 33 -3.19 -5.77 4.08
CA ALA A 33 -2.39 -6.20 5.21
C ALA A 33 -3.04 -7.38 5.96
N GLY A 34 -4.35 -7.27 6.26
CA GLY A 34 -5.07 -8.32 6.97
C GLY A 34 -5.17 -9.61 6.16
N LEU A 35 -5.50 -9.52 4.88
CA LEU A 35 -5.63 -10.70 4.02
C LEU A 35 -4.29 -11.42 3.81
N LEU A 36 -3.19 -10.68 3.60
CA LEU A 36 -1.87 -11.28 3.47
C LEU A 36 -1.41 -11.91 4.80
N THR A 37 -1.62 -11.23 5.92
CA THR A 37 -1.31 -11.79 7.24
C THR A 37 -2.09 -13.07 7.48
N ALA A 38 -3.40 -13.05 7.24
CA ALA A 38 -4.25 -14.22 7.41
C ALA A 38 -3.81 -15.39 6.52
N TRP A 39 -3.50 -15.09 5.26
CA TRP A 39 -3.05 -16.08 4.31
C TRP A 39 -1.72 -16.73 4.72
N PHE A 40 -0.70 -15.94 5.10
CA PHE A 40 0.58 -16.49 5.56
C PHE A 40 0.44 -17.34 6.84
N LEU A 41 -0.39 -16.91 7.78
CA LEU A 41 -0.66 -17.67 9.00
C LEU A 41 -1.39 -18.98 8.70
N GLN A 42 -2.34 -18.98 7.77
CA GLN A 42 -3.04 -20.19 7.34
C GLN A 42 -2.10 -21.15 6.58
N GLU A 43 -1.22 -20.65 5.71
CA GLU A 43 -0.18 -21.47 5.06
C GLU A 43 0.81 -22.07 6.08
N ALA A 44 0.99 -21.42 7.24
CA ALA A 44 1.76 -21.96 8.36
C ALA A 44 0.97 -22.97 9.21
N GLY A 45 -0.28 -23.31 8.84
CA GLY A 45 -1.10 -24.33 9.48
C GLY A 45 -1.98 -23.83 10.63
N LEU A 46 -2.10 -22.51 10.84
CA LEU A 46 -2.96 -21.93 11.85
C LEU A 46 -4.40 -21.76 11.33
N ARG A 47 -5.39 -21.94 12.21
CA ARG A 47 -6.79 -21.59 11.93
C ARG A 47 -6.97 -20.10 12.10
N VAL A 48 -7.32 -19.40 11.03
CA VAL A 48 -7.44 -17.94 11.01
C VAL A 48 -8.86 -17.53 10.67
N VAL A 49 -9.40 -16.57 11.41
CA VAL A 49 -10.67 -15.90 11.13
C VAL A 49 -10.39 -14.41 10.89
N VAL A 50 -10.95 -13.87 9.80
CA VAL A 50 -10.85 -12.45 9.44
C VAL A 50 -12.20 -11.78 9.66
N LEU A 51 -12.22 -10.67 10.39
CA LEU A 51 -13.42 -9.87 10.69
C LEU A 51 -13.33 -8.52 9.97
N GLU A 52 -14.31 -8.22 9.12
CA GLU A 52 -14.35 -6.99 8.32
C GLU A 52 -15.64 -6.22 8.60
N THR A 53 -15.50 -4.94 8.90
CA THR A 53 -16.63 -4.07 9.24
C THR A 53 -17.57 -3.79 8.06
N GLY A 54 -17.02 -3.83 6.84
CA GLY A 54 -17.75 -3.61 5.60
C GLY A 54 -17.56 -4.78 4.63
N ARG A 55 -17.02 -4.46 3.45
CA ARG A 55 -16.74 -5.44 2.39
C ARG A 55 -15.25 -5.69 2.28
N THR A 56 -14.88 -6.92 1.94
CA THR A 56 -13.48 -7.33 1.71
C THR A 56 -12.78 -6.40 0.71
N ALA A 57 -11.63 -5.88 1.10
CA ALA A 57 -10.77 -4.98 0.35
C ALA A 57 -11.39 -3.64 -0.09
N ALA A 58 -12.61 -3.29 0.37
CA ALA A 58 -13.33 -2.07 -0.03
C ALA A 58 -12.86 -0.79 0.69
N GLY A 59 -11.91 -0.89 1.63
CA GLY A 59 -11.30 0.24 2.31
C GLY A 59 -10.18 0.89 1.48
N GLN A 60 -9.05 1.18 2.13
CA GLN A 60 -7.90 1.84 1.45
C GLN A 60 -7.26 0.96 0.37
N THR A 61 -7.41 -0.35 0.45
CA THR A 61 -6.86 -1.28 -0.54
C THR A 61 -7.35 -1.01 -1.96
N GLN A 62 -8.63 -0.72 -2.15
CA GLN A 62 -9.16 -0.38 -3.49
C GLN A 62 -8.75 1.03 -3.95
N ASN A 63 -8.15 1.85 -3.11
CA ASN A 63 -7.76 3.23 -3.42
C ASN A 63 -6.24 3.40 -3.54
N THR A 64 -5.47 2.31 -3.45
CA THR A 64 -4.01 2.34 -3.56
C THR A 64 -3.54 2.62 -4.99
N THR A 65 -2.34 3.17 -5.15
CA THR A 65 -1.66 3.22 -6.45
C THR A 65 -1.05 1.88 -6.86
N ALA A 66 -1.05 0.88 -5.96
CA ALA A 66 -0.67 -0.51 -6.20
C ALA A 66 0.73 -0.69 -6.80
N LYS A 67 1.71 -0.07 -6.18
CA LYS A 67 3.13 -0.26 -6.41
C LYS A 67 3.67 -1.32 -5.45
N ILE A 68 4.48 -2.23 -5.94
CA ILE A 68 5.25 -3.21 -5.16
C ILE A 68 6.70 -2.76 -5.22
N THR A 69 7.18 -2.08 -4.19
CA THR A 69 8.48 -1.41 -4.23
C THR A 69 9.14 -1.35 -2.86
N ALA A 70 10.46 -1.43 -2.83
CA ALA A 70 11.29 -1.08 -1.68
C ALA A 70 11.59 0.44 -1.61
N GLN A 71 11.16 1.23 -2.60
CA GLN A 71 11.30 2.68 -2.60
C GLN A 71 10.16 3.32 -1.82
N HIS A 72 10.45 4.02 -0.71
CA HIS A 72 9.48 4.63 0.20
C HIS A 72 9.82 6.10 0.54
N GLY A 73 10.13 6.90 -0.46
CA GLY A 73 10.60 8.27 -0.28
C GLY A 73 12.10 8.33 0.09
N TYR A 74 12.52 9.42 0.71
CA TYR A 74 13.89 9.61 1.22
C TYR A 74 14.04 8.91 2.57
N ILE A 75 14.22 7.60 2.55
CA ILE A 75 14.16 6.76 3.75
C ILE A 75 15.48 6.11 4.15
N TYR A 76 16.27 5.63 3.19
CA TYR A 76 17.46 4.82 3.49
C TYR A 76 18.57 5.62 4.14
N ARG A 77 18.83 6.83 3.66
CA ARG A 77 19.74 7.77 4.32
C ARG A 77 19.25 8.10 5.73
N THR A 78 17.97 8.41 5.87
CA THR A 78 17.34 8.71 7.17
C THR A 78 17.46 7.54 8.15
N LEU A 79 17.28 6.31 7.70
CA LEU A 79 17.40 5.12 8.55
C LEU A 79 18.86 4.90 9.02
N LEU A 80 19.82 5.04 8.11
CA LEU A 80 21.24 4.95 8.45
C LEU A 80 21.62 5.95 9.54
N GLU A 81 21.20 7.20 9.39
CA GLU A 81 21.52 8.28 10.33
C GLU A 81 20.83 8.12 11.68
N LYS A 82 19.55 7.73 11.69
CA LYS A 82 18.76 7.66 12.94
C LYS A 82 18.86 6.34 13.68
N HIS A 83 19.08 5.24 12.97
CA HIS A 83 18.95 3.89 13.53
C HIS A 83 20.19 3.01 13.33
N GLY A 84 21.17 3.48 12.56
CA GLY A 84 22.39 2.75 12.25
C GLY A 84 22.20 1.71 11.14
N GLU A 85 23.35 1.15 10.71
CA GLU A 85 23.42 0.28 9.53
C GLU A 85 22.62 -1.02 9.69
N ASP A 86 22.72 -1.68 10.85
CA ASP A 86 22.05 -2.97 11.09
C ASP A 86 20.53 -2.88 10.92
N LYS A 87 19.89 -1.86 11.49
CA LYS A 87 18.42 -1.69 11.39
C LYS A 87 18.01 -1.21 10.01
N ALA A 88 18.80 -0.34 9.40
CA ALA A 88 18.57 0.11 8.03
C ALA A 88 18.67 -1.06 7.05
N TRP A 89 19.68 -1.94 7.23
CA TRP A 89 19.85 -3.16 6.44
C TRP A 89 18.67 -4.12 6.61
N GLN A 90 18.24 -4.38 7.85
CA GLN A 90 17.07 -5.24 8.12
C GLN A 90 15.82 -4.72 7.41
N TYR A 91 15.58 -3.40 7.46
CA TYR A 91 14.46 -2.78 6.76
C TYR A 91 14.57 -2.97 5.23
N ALA A 92 15.74 -2.71 4.66
CA ALA A 92 15.99 -2.86 3.24
C ALA A 92 15.77 -4.30 2.77
N GLN A 93 16.34 -5.28 3.48
CA GLN A 93 16.23 -6.71 3.15
C GLN A 93 14.78 -7.21 3.31
N ALA A 94 14.06 -6.78 4.35
CA ALA A 94 12.66 -7.17 4.53
C ALA A 94 11.78 -6.68 3.37
N ASN A 95 11.99 -5.45 2.89
CA ASN A 95 11.26 -4.93 1.74
C ASN A 95 11.64 -5.61 0.42
N ALA A 96 12.92 -5.90 0.21
CA ALA A 96 13.37 -6.67 -0.95
C ALA A 96 12.76 -8.08 -0.96
N ALA A 97 12.79 -8.78 0.18
CA ALA A 97 12.18 -10.09 0.32
C ALA A 97 10.66 -10.08 0.07
N ALA A 98 9.96 -9.04 0.53
CA ALA A 98 8.53 -8.89 0.29
C ALA A 98 8.19 -8.79 -1.21
N ILE A 99 9.02 -8.13 -2.03
CA ILE A 99 8.84 -8.08 -3.49
C ILE A 99 8.96 -9.48 -4.08
N GLU A 100 9.94 -10.27 -3.65
CA GLU A 100 10.11 -11.66 -4.09
C GLU A 100 8.94 -12.55 -3.65
N ASP A 101 8.39 -12.32 -2.45
CA ASP A 101 7.20 -13.03 -2.00
C ASP A 101 5.98 -12.74 -2.88
N TYR A 102 5.76 -11.49 -3.30
CA TYR A 102 4.71 -11.18 -4.28
C TYR A 102 4.92 -11.95 -5.59
N ARG A 103 6.14 -11.96 -6.16
CA ARG A 103 6.47 -12.71 -7.36
C ARG A 103 6.19 -14.20 -7.20
N ARG A 104 6.66 -14.77 -6.08
CA ARG A 104 6.48 -16.19 -5.75
C ARG A 104 5.00 -16.55 -5.66
N ILE A 105 4.22 -15.81 -4.88
CA ILE A 105 2.78 -16.06 -4.68
C ILE A 105 2.03 -15.99 -6.02
N ILE A 106 2.29 -14.94 -6.82
CA ILE A 106 1.64 -14.73 -8.12
C ILE A 106 1.95 -15.87 -9.07
N ARG A 107 3.21 -16.30 -9.14
CA ARG A 107 3.64 -17.41 -9.98
C ARG A 107 3.05 -18.73 -9.51
N ASP A 108 3.21 -19.06 -8.22
CA ASP A 108 2.87 -20.38 -7.68
C ASP A 108 1.36 -20.62 -7.64
N LYS A 109 0.57 -19.58 -7.34
CA LYS A 109 -0.90 -19.59 -7.40
C LYS A 109 -1.45 -19.26 -8.79
N ARG A 110 -0.59 -18.95 -9.78
CA ARG A 110 -0.96 -18.58 -11.17
C ARG A 110 -1.97 -17.44 -11.22
N ILE A 111 -1.72 -16.38 -10.46
CA ILE A 111 -2.66 -15.26 -10.30
C ILE A 111 -2.58 -14.33 -11.51
N SER A 112 -3.68 -14.18 -12.23
CA SER A 112 -3.81 -13.16 -13.27
C SER A 112 -4.22 -11.82 -12.62
N CYS A 113 -3.23 -10.97 -12.34
CA CYS A 113 -3.44 -9.68 -11.66
C CYS A 113 -2.68 -8.53 -12.33
N ALA A 114 -2.47 -8.60 -13.64
CA ALA A 114 -1.69 -7.60 -14.37
C ALA A 114 -0.37 -7.23 -13.66
N PHE A 115 0.31 -8.26 -13.14
CA PHE A 115 1.63 -8.07 -12.55
C PHE A 115 2.62 -7.73 -13.65
N GLU A 116 3.35 -6.64 -13.45
CA GLU A 116 4.31 -6.10 -14.40
C GLU A 116 5.56 -5.65 -13.65
N GLU A 117 6.72 -6.16 -14.08
CA GLU A 117 8.00 -5.67 -13.57
C GLU A 117 8.27 -4.27 -14.10
N GLN A 118 8.62 -3.36 -13.20
CA GLN A 118 8.89 -1.97 -13.50
C GLN A 118 10.00 -1.44 -12.60
N ASP A 119 10.74 -0.47 -13.06
CA ASP A 119 11.62 0.31 -12.20
C ASP A 119 10.78 1.31 -11.37
N ALA A 120 11.22 1.60 -10.16
CA ALA A 120 10.65 2.66 -9.33
C ALA A 120 11.66 3.79 -9.18
N TYR A 121 11.16 5.02 -9.26
CA TYR A 121 12.00 6.22 -9.17
C TYR A 121 11.51 7.14 -8.07
N LEU A 122 12.42 7.54 -7.19
CA LEU A 122 12.25 8.71 -6.34
C LEU A 122 12.93 9.88 -7.07
N TYR A 123 12.18 10.91 -7.43
CA TYR A 123 12.75 12.07 -8.13
C TYR A 123 12.68 13.34 -7.28
N SER A 124 13.62 14.26 -7.55
CA SER A 124 13.57 15.63 -7.05
C SER A 124 13.65 16.60 -8.21
N ARG A 125 12.83 17.64 -8.17
CA ARG A 125 12.85 18.73 -9.15
C ARG A 125 13.98 19.73 -8.88
N GLN A 126 14.54 19.76 -7.68
CA GLN A 126 15.42 20.82 -7.20
C GLN A 126 16.76 20.33 -6.66
N ASP A 127 16.82 19.12 -6.08
CA ASP A 127 17.97 18.64 -5.33
C ASP A 127 18.52 17.31 -5.86
N ALA A 128 19.55 17.43 -6.71
CA ALA A 128 20.27 16.25 -7.23
C ALA A 128 21.17 15.60 -6.15
N ALA A 129 21.71 16.38 -5.21
CA ALA A 129 22.59 15.85 -4.18
C ALA A 129 21.81 14.96 -3.20
N LEU A 130 20.60 15.36 -2.83
CA LEU A 130 19.68 14.54 -2.03
C LEU A 130 19.43 13.17 -2.69
N MET A 131 19.22 13.15 -4.01
CA MET A 131 19.00 11.92 -4.76
C MET A 131 20.26 11.05 -4.86
N GLN A 132 21.44 11.66 -4.95
CA GLN A 132 22.70 10.93 -4.93
C GLN A 132 22.93 10.26 -3.57
N ASP A 133 22.71 10.99 -2.49
CA ASP A 133 22.84 10.48 -1.12
C ASP A 133 21.91 9.29 -0.84
N GLU A 134 20.65 9.37 -1.26
CA GLU A 134 19.68 8.28 -1.10
C GLU A 134 20.06 7.06 -1.95
N ALA A 135 20.52 7.27 -3.18
CA ALA A 135 20.99 6.19 -4.06
C ALA A 135 22.19 5.46 -3.46
N GLU A 136 23.15 6.20 -2.88
CA GLU A 136 24.30 5.62 -2.21
C GLU A 136 23.89 4.86 -0.94
N ALA A 137 23.01 5.43 -0.12
CA ALA A 137 22.48 4.79 1.08
C ALA A 137 21.76 3.47 0.75
N ALA A 138 20.87 3.49 -0.24
CA ALA A 138 20.13 2.28 -0.65
C ALA A 138 21.09 1.21 -1.22
N ARG A 139 22.09 1.61 -2.00
CA ARG A 139 23.11 0.70 -2.53
C ARG A 139 23.99 0.10 -1.44
N LEU A 140 24.39 0.88 -0.43
CA LEU A 140 25.14 0.39 0.73
C LEU A 140 24.38 -0.71 1.47
N LEU A 141 23.06 -0.59 1.52
CA LEU A 141 22.16 -1.59 2.15
C LEU A 141 21.82 -2.78 1.23
N GLY A 142 22.46 -2.89 0.07
CA GLY A 142 22.33 -4.03 -0.85
C GLY A 142 21.13 -3.95 -1.81
N LEU A 143 20.46 -2.82 -1.91
CA LEU A 143 19.37 -2.65 -2.89
C LEU A 143 19.92 -2.29 -4.29
N PRO A 144 19.22 -2.70 -5.36
CA PRO A 144 19.60 -2.40 -6.75
C PRO A 144 19.24 -0.95 -7.10
N ALA A 145 19.85 0.01 -6.40
CA ALA A 145 19.60 1.43 -6.52
C ALA A 145 20.74 2.16 -7.26
N SER A 146 20.40 3.19 -8.03
CA SER A 146 21.36 4.04 -8.73
C SER A 146 20.82 5.45 -8.96
N PHE A 147 21.71 6.44 -8.95
CA PHE A 147 21.37 7.80 -9.34
C PHE A 147 21.20 7.90 -10.86
N THR A 148 20.24 8.71 -11.30
CA THR A 148 20.02 9.03 -12.71
C THR A 148 19.41 10.43 -12.88
N THR A 149 19.68 11.06 -14.04
CA THR A 149 18.97 12.27 -14.47
C THR A 149 17.99 11.98 -15.61
N LYS A 150 17.91 10.71 -16.03
CA LYS A 150 17.07 10.28 -17.15
C LYS A 150 15.78 9.69 -16.60
N VAL A 151 14.74 10.48 -16.57
CA VAL A 151 13.37 10.08 -16.24
C VAL A 151 12.40 10.71 -17.24
N THR A 152 11.33 9.97 -17.58
CA THR A 152 10.31 10.46 -18.51
C THR A 152 9.18 11.13 -17.72
N LEU A 153 9.30 12.46 -17.53
CA LEU A 153 8.30 13.30 -16.90
C LEU A 153 8.03 14.54 -17.76
N PRO A 154 6.84 15.17 -17.65
CA PRO A 154 6.47 16.34 -18.45
C PRO A 154 7.17 17.64 -18.01
N PHE A 155 8.09 17.55 -17.07
CA PHE A 155 8.87 18.66 -16.54
C PHE A 155 10.30 18.21 -16.22
N PRO A 156 11.27 19.14 -16.14
CA PRO A 156 12.65 18.82 -15.78
C PRO A 156 12.75 18.38 -14.31
N VAL A 157 13.69 17.46 -14.06
CA VAL A 157 14.08 17.01 -12.72
C VAL A 157 15.59 17.27 -12.52
N ALA A 158 15.99 17.58 -11.29
CA ALA A 158 17.40 17.72 -10.94
C ALA A 158 18.08 16.35 -10.89
N GLY A 159 17.37 15.34 -10.41
CA GLY A 159 17.86 13.97 -10.33
C GLY A 159 16.81 13.00 -9.80
N ALA A 160 17.13 11.71 -9.88
CA ALA A 160 16.30 10.64 -9.36
C ALA A 160 17.12 9.47 -8.84
N VAL A 161 16.58 8.72 -7.90
CA VAL A 161 17.05 7.38 -7.52
C VAL A 161 16.20 6.36 -8.26
N ARG A 162 16.84 5.54 -9.08
CA ARG A 162 16.23 4.39 -9.73
C ARG A 162 16.42 3.15 -8.86
N PHE A 163 15.34 2.48 -8.52
CA PHE A 163 15.32 1.15 -7.93
C PHE A 163 14.89 0.15 -9.01
N ALA A 164 15.81 -0.71 -9.41
CA ALA A 164 15.52 -1.73 -10.41
C ALA A 164 14.72 -2.89 -9.82
N HIS A 165 14.07 -3.69 -10.69
CA HIS A 165 13.36 -4.91 -10.30
C HIS A 165 12.24 -4.72 -9.28
N GLN A 166 11.52 -3.63 -9.39
CA GLN A 166 10.30 -3.39 -8.66
C GLN A 166 9.10 -3.93 -9.47
N ALA A 167 7.87 -3.70 -9.05
CA ALA A 167 6.71 -4.15 -9.79
C ALA A 167 5.46 -3.29 -9.54
N GLN A 168 4.49 -3.46 -10.40
CA GLN A 168 3.11 -2.96 -10.24
C GLN A 168 2.11 -4.06 -10.56
N PHE A 169 0.87 -3.93 -10.07
CA PHE A 169 -0.14 -4.97 -10.22
C PHE A 169 -1.55 -4.44 -10.03
N HIS A 170 -2.56 -5.31 -10.22
CA HIS A 170 -3.94 -5.06 -9.87
C HIS A 170 -4.25 -5.67 -8.49
N PRO A 171 -4.37 -4.87 -7.42
CA PRO A 171 -4.38 -5.39 -6.05
C PRO A 171 -5.62 -6.23 -5.73
N LEU A 172 -6.80 -5.87 -6.27
CA LEU A 172 -8.02 -6.61 -5.98
C LEU A 172 -8.04 -7.97 -6.68
N GLN A 173 -7.55 -8.08 -7.92
CA GLN A 173 -7.43 -9.37 -8.61
C GLN A 173 -6.46 -10.31 -7.88
N PHE A 174 -5.36 -9.77 -7.39
CA PHE A 174 -4.42 -10.53 -6.56
C PHE A 174 -5.09 -11.06 -5.28
N LEU A 175 -5.72 -10.18 -4.52
CA LEU A 175 -6.34 -10.55 -3.24
C LEU A 175 -7.56 -11.45 -3.39
N GLN A 176 -8.29 -11.37 -4.52
CA GLN A 176 -9.43 -12.28 -4.77
C GLN A 176 -9.04 -13.74 -4.74
N VAL A 177 -7.85 -14.09 -5.23
CA VAL A 177 -7.39 -15.48 -5.23
C VAL A 177 -7.10 -15.92 -3.80
N LEU A 178 -6.35 -15.13 -3.05
CA LEU A 178 -5.98 -15.45 -1.66
C LEU A 178 -7.21 -15.51 -0.75
N ALA A 179 -8.12 -14.56 -0.89
CA ALA A 179 -9.33 -14.48 -0.09
C ALA A 179 -10.28 -15.68 -0.25
N ARG A 180 -10.18 -16.45 -1.34
CA ARG A 180 -10.99 -17.68 -1.53
C ARG A 180 -10.65 -18.77 -0.53
N GLU A 181 -9.43 -18.80 -0.06
CA GLU A 181 -8.91 -19.79 0.86
C GLU A 181 -9.15 -19.41 2.33
N LEU A 182 -9.60 -18.18 2.61
CA LEU A 182 -9.72 -17.63 3.95
C LEU A 182 -11.15 -17.64 4.48
N THR A 183 -11.31 -17.86 5.78
CA THR A 183 -12.55 -17.63 6.52
C THR A 183 -12.66 -16.15 6.83
N ILE A 184 -13.58 -15.45 6.14
CA ILE A 184 -13.80 -14.01 6.25
C ILE A 184 -15.26 -13.76 6.56
N TYR A 185 -15.54 -12.97 7.59
CA TYR A 185 -16.86 -12.46 7.94
C TYR A 185 -16.95 -10.97 7.60
N GLU A 186 -17.84 -10.61 6.66
CA GLU A 186 -18.14 -9.23 6.27
C GLU A 186 -19.27 -8.65 7.12
N ASN A 187 -19.45 -7.32 7.08
CA ASN A 187 -20.44 -6.60 7.88
C ASN A 187 -20.35 -6.97 9.38
N THR A 188 -19.16 -7.32 9.83
CA THR A 188 -18.86 -7.83 11.16
C THR A 188 -17.92 -6.86 11.85
N ARG A 189 -18.52 -5.82 12.44
CA ARG A 189 -17.74 -4.78 13.15
C ARG A 189 -17.29 -5.28 14.52
N VAL A 190 -15.99 -5.25 14.76
CA VAL A 190 -15.44 -5.47 16.10
C VAL A 190 -15.70 -4.24 16.96
N LEU A 191 -16.28 -4.46 18.13
CA LEU A 191 -16.66 -3.41 19.09
C LEU A 191 -15.63 -3.29 20.23
N SER A 192 -15.18 -4.43 20.78
CA SER A 192 -14.14 -4.48 21.81
C SER A 192 -13.29 -5.74 21.68
N VAL A 193 -12.16 -5.69 22.33
CA VAL A 193 -11.26 -6.83 22.50
C VAL A 193 -10.91 -6.92 23.99
N GLU A 194 -11.19 -8.07 24.59
CA GLU A 194 -10.95 -8.35 25.99
C GLU A 194 -10.13 -9.64 26.09
N GLU A 195 -8.91 -9.52 26.56
CA GLU A 195 -7.95 -10.64 26.62
C GLU A 195 -7.83 -11.35 25.25
N ASN A 196 -8.36 -12.55 25.14
CA ASN A 196 -8.33 -13.39 23.94
C ASN A 196 -9.70 -13.44 23.21
N ARG A 197 -10.63 -12.54 23.54
CA ARG A 197 -11.98 -12.53 22.99
C ARG A 197 -12.28 -11.24 22.22
N VAL A 198 -12.67 -11.38 20.97
CA VAL A 198 -13.03 -10.29 20.06
C VAL A 198 -14.55 -10.22 19.99
N HIS A 199 -15.16 -9.12 20.45
CA HIS A 199 -16.59 -8.93 20.51
C HIS A 199 -17.12 -8.17 19.31
N THR A 200 -18.19 -8.66 18.72
CA THR A 200 -19.01 -8.01 17.70
C THR A 200 -20.42 -7.72 18.25
N ALA A 201 -21.34 -7.25 17.40
CA ALA A 201 -22.71 -7.00 17.84
C ALA A 201 -23.48 -8.31 18.14
N ASP A 202 -23.25 -9.36 17.36
CA ASP A 202 -24.10 -10.56 17.35
C ASP A 202 -23.38 -11.80 17.88
N ALA A 203 -22.04 -11.78 17.94
CA ALA A 203 -21.23 -12.94 18.33
C ALA A 203 -19.83 -12.52 18.78
N ALA A 204 -19.01 -13.48 19.17
CA ALA A 204 -17.61 -13.26 19.50
C ALA A 204 -16.69 -14.31 18.88
N VAL A 205 -15.41 -13.93 18.67
CA VAL A 205 -14.34 -14.85 18.30
C VAL A 205 -13.37 -14.97 19.46
N THR A 206 -13.11 -16.21 19.90
CA THR A 206 -12.04 -16.50 20.85
C THR A 206 -10.81 -16.94 20.09
N ALA A 207 -9.67 -16.26 20.28
CA ALA A 207 -8.42 -16.56 19.59
C ALA A 207 -7.22 -16.35 20.51
N GLU A 208 -6.20 -17.20 20.35
CA GLU A 208 -4.95 -17.06 21.13
C GLU A 208 -4.20 -15.78 20.77
N HIS A 209 -4.26 -15.38 19.49
CA HIS A 209 -3.63 -14.18 18.97
C HIS A 209 -4.63 -13.29 18.24
N ILE A 210 -4.49 -11.96 18.41
CA ILE A 210 -5.35 -10.98 17.76
C ILE A 210 -4.49 -9.98 17.00
N VAL A 211 -4.75 -9.85 15.69
CA VAL A 211 -4.02 -8.95 14.81
C VAL A 211 -4.92 -7.79 14.39
N PHE A 212 -4.51 -6.56 14.68
CA PHE A 212 -5.19 -5.35 14.23
C PHE A 212 -4.62 -4.91 12.87
N ALA A 213 -5.38 -5.14 11.81
CA ALA A 213 -5.07 -4.74 10.43
C ALA A 213 -6.10 -3.74 9.88
N CYS A 214 -6.74 -2.97 10.74
CA CYS A 214 -7.88 -2.10 10.46
C CYS A 214 -7.50 -0.65 10.10
N HIS A 215 -6.31 -0.41 9.56
CA HIS A 215 -5.76 0.87 9.13
C HIS A 215 -5.48 1.85 10.28
N TYR A 216 -6.46 2.11 11.15
CA TYR A 216 -6.30 2.94 12.35
C TYR A 216 -6.82 2.17 13.56
N PRO A 217 -6.00 1.96 14.60
CA PRO A 217 -6.41 1.21 15.79
C PRO A 217 -7.53 1.94 16.53
N PHE A 218 -8.58 1.19 16.89
CA PHE A 218 -9.69 1.71 17.68
C PHE A 218 -9.59 1.34 19.17
N VAL A 219 -8.74 0.37 19.52
CA VAL A 219 -8.40 0.04 20.90
C VAL A 219 -7.27 0.95 21.35
N ASN A 220 -7.59 1.89 22.24
CA ASN A 220 -6.66 2.94 22.66
C ASN A 220 -5.77 2.56 23.84
N PHE A 221 -6.18 1.62 24.69
CA PHE A 221 -5.43 1.21 25.87
C PHE A 221 -4.85 -0.19 25.68
N PRO A 222 -3.56 -0.40 26.13
CA PRO A 222 -2.67 0.55 26.77
C PRO A 222 -1.88 1.46 25.81
N GLY A 223 -1.95 1.26 24.49
CA GLY A 223 -1.03 1.82 23.50
C GLY A 223 -1.18 3.31 23.20
N LEU A 224 -2.33 3.95 23.48
CA LEU A 224 -2.65 5.35 23.16
C LEU A 224 -2.25 5.74 21.74
N TYR A 225 -2.56 4.91 20.75
CA TYR A 225 -2.10 5.04 19.35
C TYR A 225 -2.50 6.36 18.72
N PHE A 226 -3.66 6.92 19.07
CA PHE A 226 -4.12 8.22 18.56
C PHE A 226 -3.18 9.39 18.89
N THR A 227 -2.30 9.25 19.89
CA THR A 227 -1.30 10.27 20.22
C THR A 227 -0.03 10.16 19.37
N ARG A 228 0.18 9.04 18.69
CA ARG A 228 1.40 8.70 17.94
C ARG A 228 1.17 8.55 16.44
N MET A 229 -0.08 8.49 16.01
CA MET A 229 -0.47 8.26 14.63
C MET A 229 -1.42 9.34 14.15
N HIS A 230 -1.27 9.74 12.91
CA HIS A 230 -2.24 10.55 12.20
C HIS A 230 -2.46 9.95 10.81
N GLN A 231 -3.57 10.30 10.20
CA GLN A 231 -3.89 9.87 8.85
C GLN A 231 -3.53 10.98 7.87
N GLU A 232 -2.90 10.59 6.77
CA GLU A 232 -2.71 11.43 5.61
C GLU A 232 -3.64 10.99 4.48
N ARG A 233 -4.07 11.95 3.68
CA ARG A 233 -4.89 11.72 2.51
C ARG A 233 -4.16 12.16 1.27
N SER A 234 -4.22 11.33 0.25
CA SER A 234 -3.80 11.66 -1.12
C SER A 234 -4.93 11.36 -2.10
N TYR A 235 -4.80 11.85 -3.31
CA TYR A 235 -5.79 11.70 -4.36
C TYR A 235 -5.11 11.09 -5.59
N VAL A 236 -5.88 10.35 -6.38
CA VAL A 236 -5.41 9.77 -7.64
C VAL A 236 -6.46 10.00 -8.71
N ILE A 237 -6.03 10.42 -9.90
CA ILE A 237 -6.85 10.46 -11.10
C ILE A 237 -6.24 9.55 -12.15
N ALA A 238 -7.09 8.95 -13.00
CA ALA A 238 -6.69 8.18 -14.15
C ALA A 238 -6.92 9.01 -15.41
N LEU A 239 -5.87 9.18 -16.20
CA LEU A 239 -5.89 9.95 -17.45
C LEU A 239 -5.82 8.99 -18.63
N GLU A 240 -6.74 9.16 -19.58
CA GLU A 240 -6.70 8.51 -20.90
C GLU A 240 -5.87 9.35 -21.86
N ASN A 241 -5.26 8.69 -22.84
CA ASN A 241 -4.47 9.32 -23.90
C ASN A 241 -3.27 10.19 -23.44
N ALA A 242 -2.88 10.11 -22.18
CA ALA A 242 -1.64 10.73 -21.70
C ALA A 242 -0.42 9.85 -22.01
N PRO A 243 0.75 10.44 -22.27
CA PRO A 243 1.99 9.67 -22.38
C PRO A 243 2.22 8.83 -21.12
N LEU A 244 2.56 7.57 -21.30
CA LEU A 244 2.82 6.65 -20.20
C LEU A 244 4.28 6.80 -19.74
N PRO A 245 4.52 6.84 -18.43
CA PRO A 245 5.88 6.91 -17.90
C PRO A 245 6.59 5.56 -18.06
N ASP A 246 7.91 5.62 -18.21
CA ASP A 246 8.77 4.46 -18.12
C ASP A 246 9.10 4.18 -16.65
N GLY A 247 8.26 3.36 -16.01
CA GLY A 247 8.35 3.02 -14.60
C GLY A 247 7.34 3.73 -13.67
N MET A 248 7.56 3.55 -12.39
CA MET A 248 6.75 4.12 -11.32
C MET A 248 7.52 5.27 -10.66
N LEU A 249 6.98 6.47 -10.66
CA LEU A 249 7.70 7.64 -10.16
C LEU A 249 6.96 8.25 -8.97
N ILE A 250 7.72 8.79 -8.03
CA ILE A 250 7.21 9.57 -6.88
C ILE A 250 8.16 10.72 -6.59
N ASP A 251 7.60 11.89 -6.32
CA ASP A 251 8.35 13.05 -5.87
C ASP A 251 8.86 12.86 -4.43
N GLU A 252 10.02 13.40 -4.12
CA GLU A 252 10.53 13.45 -2.75
C GLU A 252 9.80 14.50 -1.90
N ALA A 253 9.27 15.55 -2.54
CA ALA A 253 8.56 16.62 -1.87
C ALA A 253 7.19 16.15 -1.34
N ALA A 254 6.82 16.62 -0.16
CA ALA A 254 5.57 16.21 0.52
C ALA A 254 4.30 16.57 -0.28
N ASP A 255 4.32 17.67 -1.06
CA ASP A 255 3.26 18.11 -1.96
C ASP A 255 3.45 17.66 -3.41
N GLY A 256 4.42 16.78 -3.62
CA GLY A 256 4.79 16.25 -4.92
C GLY A 256 3.77 15.29 -5.52
N CYS A 257 4.04 14.87 -6.75
CA CYS A 257 3.15 13.99 -7.50
C CYS A 257 3.79 12.62 -7.75
N SER A 258 2.94 11.62 -7.91
CA SER A 258 3.35 10.28 -8.30
C SER A 258 2.72 9.88 -9.62
N PHE A 259 3.46 9.08 -10.40
CA PHE A 259 3.06 8.61 -11.71
C PHE A 259 3.27 7.10 -11.81
N ARG A 260 2.33 6.42 -12.41
CA ARG A 260 2.47 5.06 -12.93
C ARG A 260 1.41 4.80 -13.99
N HIS A 261 1.58 3.80 -14.82
CA HIS A 261 0.53 3.38 -15.75
C HIS A 261 -0.22 2.13 -15.27
N TYR A 262 -1.42 1.93 -15.81
CA TYR A 262 -2.16 0.68 -15.77
C TYR A 262 -2.91 0.51 -17.10
N GLY A 263 -2.48 -0.46 -17.90
CA GLY A 263 -2.93 -0.53 -19.29
C GLY A 263 -2.64 0.78 -20.04
N SER A 264 -3.65 1.38 -20.62
CA SER A 264 -3.56 2.68 -21.32
C SER A 264 -3.77 3.90 -20.43
N TYR A 265 -4.02 3.71 -19.14
CA TYR A 265 -4.23 4.83 -18.21
C TYR A 265 -2.92 5.26 -17.55
N LEU A 266 -2.70 6.57 -17.51
CA LEU A 266 -1.74 7.19 -16.59
C LEU A 266 -2.44 7.47 -15.26
N LEU A 267 -1.94 6.91 -14.17
CA LEU A 267 -2.38 7.22 -12.81
C LEU A 267 -1.52 8.35 -12.25
N LEU A 268 -2.14 9.52 -12.06
CA LEU A 268 -1.53 10.70 -11.45
C LEU A 268 -2.02 10.84 -10.01
N GLY A 269 -1.10 10.73 -9.06
CA GLY A 269 -1.35 10.88 -7.62
C GLY A 269 -0.74 12.14 -7.05
N GLY A 270 -1.33 12.69 -5.98
CA GLY A 270 -0.81 13.87 -5.28
C GLY A 270 -1.85 14.54 -4.40
N GLY A 271 -1.63 15.80 -4.06
CA GLY A 271 -2.50 16.58 -3.19
C GLY A 271 -2.49 16.09 -1.74
N ASN A 272 -1.34 15.59 -1.29
CA ASN A 272 -1.14 15.05 0.05
C ASN A 272 -1.43 16.10 1.13
N HIS A 273 -2.14 15.70 2.16
CA HIS A 273 -2.38 16.53 3.34
C HIS A 273 -2.79 15.68 4.54
N ARG A 274 -2.53 16.19 5.73
CA ARG A 274 -3.02 15.58 6.96
C ARG A 274 -4.55 15.65 7.01
N THR A 275 -5.20 14.55 7.37
CA THR A 275 -6.66 14.50 7.50
C THR A 275 -7.12 15.47 8.58
N GLY A 276 -8.10 16.32 8.25
CA GLY A 276 -8.62 17.37 9.13
C GLY A 276 -7.99 18.74 8.96
N GLU A 277 -6.84 18.88 8.30
CA GLU A 277 -6.19 20.17 8.06
C GLU A 277 -6.80 20.96 6.89
N ASN A 278 -7.42 20.27 5.94
CA ASN A 278 -8.05 20.88 4.79
C ASN A 278 -9.57 20.65 4.82
N SER A 279 -10.30 21.68 5.19
CA SER A 279 -11.76 21.70 5.17
C SER A 279 -12.35 22.05 3.79
N ALA A 280 -11.54 22.56 2.87
CA ALA A 280 -12.02 23.08 1.58
C ALA A 280 -12.25 22.01 0.51
N GLY A 281 -11.72 20.78 0.67
CA GLY A 281 -11.74 19.77 -0.41
C GLY A 281 -10.93 20.23 -1.63
N GLY A 282 -11.30 19.80 -2.83
CA GLY A 282 -10.76 20.40 -4.06
C GLY A 282 -9.47 19.79 -4.60
N ARG A 283 -8.86 18.82 -3.94
CA ARG A 283 -7.57 18.24 -4.37
C ARG A 283 -7.65 17.50 -5.70
N TYR A 284 -8.82 17.03 -6.10
CA TYR A 284 -9.02 16.50 -7.45
C TYR A 284 -8.93 17.58 -8.52
N ASP A 285 -9.36 18.81 -8.22
CA ASP A 285 -9.28 19.91 -9.16
C ASP A 285 -7.82 20.39 -9.31
N ASP A 286 -7.02 20.38 -8.24
CA ASP A 286 -5.58 20.62 -8.31
C ASP A 286 -4.89 19.60 -9.23
N LEU A 287 -5.22 18.31 -9.10
CA LEU A 287 -4.68 17.26 -9.97
C LEU A 287 -5.14 17.40 -11.42
N ARG A 288 -6.40 17.79 -11.65
CA ARG A 288 -6.91 18.06 -13.01
C ARG A 288 -6.21 19.25 -13.64
N GLN A 289 -5.97 20.31 -12.86
CA GLN A 289 -5.22 21.45 -13.34
C GLN A 289 -3.81 21.06 -13.75
N LYS A 290 -3.07 20.35 -12.90
CA LYS A 290 -1.74 19.81 -13.20
C LYS A 290 -1.76 18.89 -14.44
N ALA A 291 -2.77 18.04 -14.55
CA ALA A 291 -2.92 17.15 -15.71
C ALA A 291 -3.10 17.93 -17.01
N ASN A 292 -3.92 18.99 -17.02
CA ASN A 292 -4.13 19.84 -18.20
C ASN A 292 -2.87 20.65 -18.55
N GLU A 293 -2.09 21.06 -17.55
CA GLU A 293 -0.82 21.77 -17.76
C GLU A 293 0.25 20.84 -18.37
N TRP A 294 0.37 19.62 -17.85
CA TRP A 294 1.45 18.71 -18.22
C TRP A 294 1.13 17.84 -19.44
N PHE A 295 -0.14 17.59 -19.68
CA PHE A 295 -0.63 16.74 -20.77
C PHE A 295 -1.75 17.45 -21.56
N PRO A 296 -1.48 18.59 -22.18
CA PRO A 296 -2.47 19.30 -22.98
C PRO A 296 -2.95 18.41 -24.12
N GLN A 297 -4.27 18.25 -24.26
CA GLN A 297 -4.91 17.50 -25.36
C GLN A 297 -5.18 18.42 -26.55
#